data_96fd66dd56b2d6113a2c1ab6c766c3d1
#
_entry.id   96fd66dd56b2d6113a2c1ab6c766c3d1
#
_cell.length_a   1.000
_cell.length_b   1.000
_cell.length_c   1.000
_cell.angle_alpha   90.00
_cell.angle_beta   90.00
_cell.angle_gamma   90.00
#
_symmetry.space_group_name_H-M   'P 1'
#
loop_
_entity.id
_entity.type
_entity.pdbx_description
1 polymer ?
#
loop_
_entity_poly.entity_id
_entity_poly.type
_entity_poly.pdbx_seq_one_letter_code
_entity_poly.pdbx_strand_id
1 'polypeptide(L)'
;GGIGIQVQPEPRTRRILVISPLPNTPAYAAGVRAGDIVMEVEGEDTEDMPLSRAVELMKGPAGETVKLKVRHMGESDDVSLDIERAVIQVSSVLGDKYGKDGQWDFMLDGDDHIGYIRLTQFGRKSGEELATTLEDLKKKDMKGLVLDLRFNPGGLLSQAVQISDMFIESGTIVSTEGKNSRART
;
A
#
# COMPACT_ATOMS: atom_id res chain seq x y z
N GLY A 1 -0.77 -2.78 -15.02
CA GLY A 1 0.48 -2.56 -14.30
C GLY A 1 0.72 -1.10 -13.95
N GLY A 2 1.70 -0.88 -13.12
CA GLY A 2 2.16 0.45 -12.70
C GLY A 2 3.56 0.36 -12.11
N ILE A 3 4.07 1.49 -11.59
CA ILE A 3 5.43 1.55 -11.03
C ILE A 3 5.47 1.64 -9.49
N GLY A 4 4.32 1.89 -8.85
CA GLY A 4 4.20 1.90 -7.39
C GLY A 4 4.70 3.19 -6.73
N ILE A 5 4.15 4.33 -7.13
CA ILE A 5 4.39 5.63 -6.47
C ILE A 5 3.09 6.30 -6.05
N GLN A 6 3.15 7.07 -4.98
CA GLN A 6 2.12 8.03 -4.60
C GLN A 6 2.56 9.41 -5.03
N VAL A 7 1.71 10.11 -5.75
CA VAL A 7 2.02 11.42 -6.34
C VAL A 7 0.92 12.44 -6.06
N GLN A 8 1.30 13.70 -6.07
CA GLN A 8 0.38 14.83 -5.98
C GLN A 8 0.86 16.01 -6.83
N PRO A 9 -0.01 16.97 -7.18
CA PRO A 9 0.41 18.22 -7.80
C PRO A 9 1.31 19.02 -6.86
N GLU A 10 2.37 19.64 -7.39
CA GLU A 10 3.25 20.57 -6.68
C GLU A 10 3.02 22.00 -7.19
N PRO A 11 2.33 22.86 -6.40
CA PRO A 11 1.92 24.17 -6.87
C PRO A 11 3.06 25.14 -7.23
N ARG A 12 4.24 25.00 -6.56
CA ARG A 12 5.37 25.90 -6.79
C ARG A 12 6.05 25.65 -8.13
N THR A 13 6.26 24.41 -8.45
CA THR A 13 6.90 23.98 -9.71
C THR A 13 5.88 23.76 -10.82
N ARG A 14 4.58 23.70 -10.49
CA ARG A 14 3.47 23.32 -11.36
C ARG A 14 3.66 21.92 -11.97
N ARG A 15 4.44 21.09 -11.29
CA ARG A 15 4.81 19.73 -11.68
C ARG A 15 4.17 18.70 -10.74
N ILE A 16 4.69 17.51 -10.76
CA ILE A 16 4.19 16.39 -9.98
C ILE A 16 5.23 16.01 -8.94
N LEU A 17 4.83 16.03 -7.68
CA LEU A 17 5.64 15.63 -6.54
C LEU A 17 5.40 14.16 -6.21
N VAL A 18 6.46 13.41 -6.00
CA VAL A 18 6.41 12.08 -5.41
C VAL A 18 6.25 12.22 -3.88
N ILE A 19 5.10 11.81 -3.37
CA ILE A 19 4.87 11.75 -1.92
C ILE A 19 5.75 10.63 -1.34
N SER A 20 5.66 9.44 -1.94
CA SER A 20 6.47 8.29 -1.56
C SER A 20 6.44 7.22 -2.66
N PRO A 21 7.56 6.56 -2.99
CA PRO A 21 7.51 5.27 -3.64
C PRO A 21 6.98 4.22 -2.66
N LEU A 22 6.18 3.28 -3.17
CA LEU A 22 5.71 2.17 -2.36
C LEU A 22 6.83 1.14 -2.19
N PRO A 23 7.04 0.61 -1.00
CA PRO A 23 8.05 -0.41 -0.77
C PRO A 23 7.86 -1.64 -1.66
N ASN A 24 8.97 -2.29 -2.02
CA ASN A 24 8.98 -3.48 -2.89
C ASN A 24 8.30 -3.28 -4.25
N THR A 25 8.36 -2.06 -4.80
CA THR A 25 7.81 -1.74 -6.12
C THR A 25 8.93 -1.34 -7.10
N PRO A 26 8.66 -1.40 -8.42
CA PRO A 26 9.65 -1.02 -9.42
C PRO A 26 10.22 0.39 -9.24
N ALA A 27 9.41 1.38 -8.89
CA ALA A 27 9.88 2.74 -8.66
C ALA A 27 10.83 2.83 -7.45
N TYR A 28 10.51 2.10 -6.37
CA TYR A 28 11.37 2.03 -5.19
C TYR A 28 12.73 1.41 -5.54
N ALA A 29 12.73 0.30 -6.29
CA ALA A 29 13.95 -0.39 -6.74
C ALA A 29 14.77 0.46 -7.72
N ALA A 30 14.11 1.27 -8.55
CA ALA A 30 14.77 2.19 -9.50
C ALA A 30 15.37 3.43 -8.83
N GLY A 31 15.16 3.65 -7.52
CA GLY A 31 15.75 4.77 -6.80
C GLY A 31 14.89 6.04 -6.75
N VAL A 32 13.61 5.96 -7.09
CA VAL A 32 12.67 7.08 -6.84
C VAL A 32 12.56 7.32 -5.34
N ARG A 33 12.55 8.58 -4.93
CA ARG A 33 12.55 8.99 -3.52
C ARG A 33 11.34 9.86 -3.19
N ALA A 34 10.97 9.88 -1.92
CA ALA A 34 10.01 10.85 -1.41
C ALA A 34 10.56 12.28 -1.58
N GLY A 35 9.74 13.20 -2.06
CA GLY A 35 10.14 14.56 -2.35
C GLY A 35 10.69 14.80 -3.76
N ASP A 36 10.83 13.77 -4.58
CA ASP A 36 11.23 13.91 -5.98
C ASP A 36 10.18 14.71 -6.77
N ILE A 37 10.68 15.57 -7.66
CA ILE A 37 9.83 16.21 -8.67
C ILE A 37 9.95 15.41 -9.97
N VAL A 38 8.84 14.93 -10.47
CA VAL A 38 8.78 14.30 -11.79
C VAL A 38 8.88 15.40 -12.83
N MET A 39 9.89 15.35 -13.65
CA MET A 39 10.18 16.33 -14.71
C MET A 39 9.54 15.92 -16.02
N GLU A 40 9.65 14.63 -16.39
CA GLU A 40 9.08 14.07 -17.61
C GLU A 40 8.55 12.65 -17.36
N VAL A 41 7.51 12.27 -18.09
CA VAL A 41 7.01 10.89 -18.19
C VAL A 41 6.89 10.55 -19.67
N GLU A 42 7.55 9.48 -20.14
CA GLU A 42 7.60 9.08 -21.55
C GLU A 42 8.04 10.22 -22.49
N GLY A 43 8.92 11.13 -22.00
CA GLY A 43 9.38 12.29 -22.75
C GLY A 43 8.39 13.48 -22.79
N GLU A 44 7.22 13.35 -22.19
CA GLU A 44 6.29 14.47 -22.01
C GLU A 44 6.66 15.26 -20.73
N ASP A 45 6.87 16.57 -20.88
CA ASP A 45 7.14 17.47 -19.75
C ASP A 45 5.92 17.53 -18.82
N THR A 46 6.15 17.49 -17.52
CA THR A 46 5.06 17.48 -16.51
C THR A 46 4.63 18.86 -16.04
N GLU A 47 5.26 19.93 -16.53
CA GLU A 47 4.82 21.29 -16.19
C GLU A 47 3.39 21.53 -16.67
N ASP A 48 2.50 21.94 -15.75
CA ASP A 48 1.06 22.09 -15.98
C ASP A 48 0.33 20.81 -16.46
N MET A 49 0.99 19.65 -16.40
CA MET A 49 0.35 18.39 -16.76
C MET A 49 -0.70 18.00 -15.70
N PRO A 50 -1.93 17.68 -16.12
CA PRO A 50 -2.93 17.13 -15.20
C PRO A 50 -2.42 15.84 -14.56
N LEU A 51 -2.63 15.67 -13.24
CA LEU A 51 -2.21 14.48 -12.51
C LEU A 51 -2.75 13.19 -13.14
N SER A 52 -3.98 13.23 -13.63
CA SER A 52 -4.61 12.10 -14.33
C SER A 52 -3.82 11.66 -15.57
N ARG A 53 -3.28 12.63 -16.34
CA ARG A 53 -2.46 12.34 -17.52
C ARG A 53 -1.15 11.67 -17.13
N ALA A 54 -0.46 12.21 -16.16
CA ALA A 54 0.79 11.59 -15.66
C ALA A 54 0.57 10.17 -15.14
N VAL A 55 -0.50 9.96 -14.37
CA VAL A 55 -0.88 8.63 -13.87
C VAL A 55 -1.22 7.67 -15.02
N GLU A 56 -1.88 8.16 -16.08
CA GLU A 56 -2.16 7.37 -17.28
C GLU A 56 -0.88 6.92 -17.97
N LEU A 57 0.08 7.83 -18.18
CA LEU A 57 1.38 7.53 -18.79
C LEU A 57 2.21 6.55 -17.97
N MET A 58 2.15 6.66 -16.63
CA MET A 58 2.85 5.75 -15.73
C MET A 58 2.23 4.35 -15.69
N LYS A 59 0.94 4.22 -16.02
CA LYS A 59 0.23 2.93 -16.09
C LYS A 59 0.39 2.30 -17.47
N GLY A 60 0.24 0.98 -17.52
CA GLY A 60 0.30 0.19 -18.75
C GLY A 60 0.39 -1.30 -18.47
N PRO A 61 0.59 -2.14 -19.48
CA PRO A 61 0.83 -3.56 -19.29
C PRO A 61 2.01 -3.82 -18.36
N ALA A 62 1.91 -4.86 -17.52
CA ALA A 62 3.05 -5.31 -16.72
C ALA A 62 4.12 -5.91 -17.64
N GLY A 63 5.39 -5.64 -17.34
CA GLY A 63 6.54 -6.06 -18.16
C GLY A 63 6.98 -5.01 -19.19
N GLU A 64 6.18 -3.99 -19.45
CA GLU A 64 6.60 -2.86 -20.31
C GLU A 64 7.33 -1.80 -19.47
N THR A 65 8.32 -1.16 -20.08
CA THR A 65 9.09 -0.08 -19.43
C THR A 65 8.38 1.26 -19.59
N VAL A 66 8.43 2.09 -18.55
CA VAL A 66 8.12 3.52 -18.60
C VAL A 66 9.36 4.32 -18.31
N LYS A 67 9.59 5.38 -19.09
CA LYS A 67 10.68 6.33 -18.88
C LYS A 67 10.23 7.46 -17.98
N LEU A 68 10.90 7.62 -16.87
CA LEU A 68 10.65 8.68 -15.90
C LEU A 68 11.90 9.54 -15.75
N LYS A 69 11.77 10.85 -15.83
CA LYS A 69 12.82 11.79 -15.47
C LYS A 69 12.43 12.48 -14.17
N VAL A 70 13.26 12.38 -13.16
CA VAL A 70 13.01 12.96 -11.83
C VAL A 70 14.14 13.88 -11.41
N ARG A 71 13.83 14.86 -10.58
CA ARG A 71 14.80 15.66 -9.85
C ARG A 71 14.68 15.36 -8.38
N HIS A 72 15.76 14.87 -7.77
CA HIS A 72 15.78 14.60 -6.34
C HIS A 72 15.74 15.90 -5.53
N MET A 73 15.09 15.85 -4.38
CA MET A 73 14.98 17.01 -3.50
C MET A 73 16.38 17.51 -3.08
N GLY A 74 16.65 18.80 -3.33
CA GLY A 74 17.95 19.43 -3.02
C GLY A 74 19.02 19.23 -4.10
N GLU A 75 18.72 18.54 -5.18
CA GLU A 75 19.64 18.36 -6.32
C GLU A 75 19.21 19.26 -7.49
N SER A 76 20.18 19.66 -8.34
CA SER A 76 19.94 20.49 -9.53
C SER A 76 19.78 19.65 -10.80
N ASP A 77 20.31 18.44 -10.79
CA ASP A 77 20.38 17.59 -11.96
C ASP A 77 19.20 16.63 -12.03
N ASP A 78 18.74 16.39 -13.25
CA ASP A 78 17.67 15.45 -13.51
C ASP A 78 18.23 14.03 -13.72
N VAL A 79 17.59 13.04 -13.17
CA VAL A 79 17.93 11.62 -13.32
C VAL A 79 16.88 10.95 -14.19
N SER A 80 17.34 10.27 -15.25
CA SER A 80 16.47 9.45 -16.10
C SER A 80 16.43 8.02 -15.59
N LEU A 81 15.21 7.47 -15.41
CA LEU A 81 14.97 6.14 -14.87
C LEU A 81 14.10 5.37 -15.87
N ASP A 82 14.55 4.19 -16.25
CA ASP A 82 13.78 3.22 -17.02
C ASP A 82 13.17 2.22 -16.02
N ILE A 83 11.85 2.23 -15.86
CA ILE A 83 11.14 1.49 -14.81
C ILE A 83 10.19 0.48 -15.44
N GLU A 84 10.41 -0.81 -15.22
CA GLU A 84 9.52 -1.86 -15.68
C GLU A 84 8.22 -1.85 -14.86
N ARG A 85 7.07 -1.76 -15.53
CA ARG A 85 5.77 -1.83 -14.89
C ARG A 85 5.49 -3.21 -14.34
N ALA A 86 4.96 -3.27 -13.13
CA ALA A 86 4.54 -4.51 -12.49
C ALA A 86 3.09 -4.45 -11.99
N VAL A 87 2.55 -5.59 -11.60
CA VAL A 87 1.31 -5.62 -10.81
C VAL A 87 1.65 -5.15 -9.41
N ILE A 88 1.22 -3.95 -9.07
CA ILE A 88 1.50 -3.36 -7.75
C ILE A 88 0.52 -3.97 -6.72
N GLN A 89 1.08 -4.74 -5.81
CA GLN A 89 0.34 -5.24 -4.65
C GLN A 89 0.57 -4.26 -3.48
N VAL A 90 -0.50 -3.61 -3.06
CA VAL A 90 -0.47 -2.78 -1.86
C VAL A 90 -1.01 -3.64 -0.74
N SER A 91 -0.14 -4.00 0.22
CA SER A 91 -0.57 -4.73 1.40
C SER A 91 -1.55 -3.88 2.21
N SER A 92 -2.63 -4.50 2.65
CA SER A 92 -3.58 -3.90 3.59
C SER A 92 -3.18 -4.12 5.04
N VAL A 93 -2.21 -4.99 5.30
CA VAL A 93 -1.68 -5.38 6.61
C VAL A 93 -0.30 -4.76 6.78
N LEU A 94 -0.19 -3.81 7.70
CA LEU A 94 1.03 -3.06 7.98
C LEU A 94 1.46 -3.30 9.42
N GLY A 95 2.79 -3.30 9.68
CA GLY A 95 3.37 -3.40 11.00
C GLY A 95 3.61 -2.04 11.66
N ASP A 96 4.32 -2.07 12.79
CA ASP A 96 4.72 -0.88 13.53
C ASP A 96 5.82 -0.10 12.82
N LYS A 97 6.85 -0.80 12.36
CA LYS A 97 8.02 -0.22 11.70
C LYS A 97 8.30 -0.91 10.37
N TYR A 98 8.79 -0.11 9.43
CA TYR A 98 9.26 -0.64 8.14
C TYR A 98 10.78 -0.75 8.17
N GLY A 99 11.27 -1.96 8.09
CA GLY A 99 12.70 -2.26 8.19
C GLY A 99 13.49 -1.90 6.93
N LYS A 100 14.80 -1.78 7.07
CA LYS A 100 15.72 -1.55 5.94
C LYS A 100 15.80 -2.73 4.96
N ASP A 101 15.36 -3.89 5.40
CA ASP A 101 15.22 -5.13 4.63
C ASP A 101 13.96 -5.14 3.74
N GLY A 102 13.16 -4.08 3.81
CA GLY A 102 11.92 -3.97 3.04
C GLY A 102 10.76 -4.78 3.61
N GLN A 103 10.81 -5.16 4.89
CA GLN A 103 9.75 -5.89 5.57
C GLN A 103 9.15 -5.04 6.69
N TRP A 104 7.87 -5.30 6.99
CA TRP A 104 7.23 -4.76 8.18
C TRP A 104 7.67 -5.54 9.42
N ASP A 105 8.01 -4.82 10.48
CA ASP A 105 8.10 -5.40 11.81
C ASP A 105 6.71 -5.32 12.45
N PHE A 106 6.19 -6.49 12.81
CA PHE A 106 4.88 -6.64 13.42
C PHE A 106 4.95 -6.86 14.94
N MET A 107 6.16 -6.83 15.52
CA MET A 107 6.33 -6.92 16.96
C MET A 107 6.68 -5.54 17.52
N LEU A 108 5.97 -5.09 18.54
CA LEU A 108 6.34 -3.86 19.26
C LEU A 108 7.65 -4.07 20.03
N ASP A 109 8.43 -2.99 20.19
CA ASP A 109 9.62 -3.03 21.02
C ASP A 109 9.23 -3.34 22.47
N GLY A 110 10.03 -4.17 23.13
CA GLY A 110 9.86 -4.56 24.54
C GLY A 110 9.78 -6.05 24.74
N ASP A 111 9.82 -6.45 26.01
CA ASP A 111 9.82 -7.86 26.42
C ASP A 111 8.42 -8.47 26.55
N ASP A 112 7.37 -7.68 26.29
CA ASP A 112 5.97 -8.10 26.48
C ASP A 112 5.44 -8.96 25.33
N HIS A 113 6.18 -9.12 24.23
CA HIS A 113 5.79 -9.89 23.05
C HIS A 113 4.42 -9.49 22.49
N ILE A 114 4.18 -8.19 22.33
CA ILE A 114 2.93 -7.66 21.78
C ILE A 114 3.05 -7.50 20.28
N GLY A 115 2.18 -8.18 19.54
CA GLY A 115 2.03 -7.97 18.11
C GLY A 115 1.25 -6.68 17.81
N TYR A 116 1.65 -5.96 16.76
CA TYR A 116 0.92 -4.81 16.24
C TYR A 116 0.63 -4.99 14.75
N ILE A 117 -0.64 -4.92 14.41
CA ILE A 117 -1.10 -4.99 13.03
C ILE A 117 -2.03 -3.82 12.77
N ARG A 118 -1.72 -3.01 11.77
CA ARG A 118 -2.63 -2.01 11.21
C ARG A 118 -3.28 -2.55 9.95
N LEU A 119 -4.58 -2.76 9.99
CA LEU A 119 -5.38 -3.13 8.83
C LEU A 119 -5.98 -1.89 8.19
N THR A 120 -5.49 -1.51 7.01
CA THR A 120 -5.84 -0.25 6.36
C THR A 120 -7.14 -0.29 5.58
N GLN A 121 -7.56 -1.48 5.14
CA GLN A 121 -8.83 -1.71 4.43
C GLN A 121 -9.16 -3.20 4.40
N PHE A 122 -10.39 -3.54 4.06
CA PHE A 122 -10.82 -4.92 3.80
C PHE A 122 -10.75 -5.23 2.30
N GLY A 123 -9.54 -5.33 1.76
CA GLY A 123 -9.26 -5.66 0.37
C GLY A 123 -9.33 -7.17 0.11
N ARG A 124 -9.26 -7.60 -1.16
CA ARG A 124 -9.41 -9.02 -1.56
C ARG A 124 -8.44 -9.98 -0.89
N LYS A 125 -7.25 -9.51 -0.50
CA LYS A 125 -6.19 -10.33 0.11
C LYS A 125 -6.01 -10.09 1.60
N SER A 126 -6.81 -9.18 2.20
CA SER A 126 -6.61 -8.77 3.60
C SER A 126 -6.70 -9.93 4.58
N GLY A 127 -7.62 -10.87 4.37
CA GLY A 127 -7.75 -12.06 5.21
C GLY A 127 -6.54 -12.98 5.11
N GLU A 128 -6.03 -13.23 3.89
CA GLU A 128 -4.84 -14.05 3.67
C GLU A 128 -3.60 -13.39 4.26
N GLU A 129 -3.39 -12.09 4.01
CA GLU A 129 -2.28 -11.32 4.55
C GLU A 129 -2.28 -11.34 6.08
N LEU A 130 -3.45 -11.12 6.70
CA LEU A 130 -3.59 -11.13 8.15
C LEU A 130 -3.33 -12.52 8.74
N ALA A 131 -3.90 -13.57 8.15
CA ALA A 131 -3.69 -14.93 8.62
C ALA A 131 -2.19 -15.31 8.63
N THR A 132 -1.49 -15.02 7.53
CA THR A 132 -0.04 -15.27 7.42
C THR A 132 0.73 -14.49 8.48
N THR A 133 0.40 -13.21 8.67
CA THR A 133 1.07 -12.37 9.67
C THR A 133 0.83 -12.88 11.10
N LEU A 134 -0.39 -13.31 11.42
CA LEU A 134 -0.73 -13.88 12.73
C LEU A 134 0.01 -15.19 13.00
N GLU A 135 0.15 -16.04 11.98
CA GLU A 135 0.93 -17.28 12.10
C GLU A 135 2.41 -16.98 12.41
N ASP A 136 3.00 -15.99 11.73
CA ASP A 136 4.39 -15.62 11.98
C ASP A 136 4.59 -14.96 13.33
N LEU A 137 3.64 -14.15 13.80
CA LEU A 137 3.65 -13.61 15.16
C LEU A 137 3.52 -14.70 16.24
N LYS A 138 2.70 -15.72 16.00
CA LYS A 138 2.59 -16.88 16.89
C LYS A 138 3.91 -17.65 16.99
N LYS A 139 4.63 -17.83 15.88
CA LYS A 139 5.98 -18.46 15.87
C LYS A 139 7.01 -17.65 16.67
N LYS A 140 6.81 -16.32 16.78
CA LYS A 140 7.63 -15.39 17.56
C LYS A 140 7.17 -15.27 19.02
N ASP A 141 6.35 -16.18 19.51
CA ASP A 141 5.83 -16.22 20.89
C ASP A 141 5.01 -14.98 21.28
N MET A 142 4.21 -14.46 20.35
CA MET A 142 3.31 -13.34 20.63
C MET A 142 2.34 -13.67 21.77
N LYS A 143 2.26 -12.79 22.75
CA LYS A 143 1.38 -12.93 23.95
C LYS A 143 0.11 -12.10 23.85
N GLY A 144 0.12 -11.04 23.08
CA GLY A 144 -1.03 -10.17 22.85
C GLY A 144 -0.96 -9.50 21.49
N LEU A 145 -2.11 -8.99 21.02
CA LEU A 145 -2.21 -8.34 19.72
C LEU A 145 -2.94 -7.01 19.84
N VAL A 146 -2.37 -5.98 19.23
CA VAL A 146 -3.06 -4.72 18.92
C VAL A 146 -3.45 -4.77 17.44
N LEU A 147 -4.76 -4.85 17.16
CA LEU A 147 -5.30 -4.71 15.80
C LEU A 147 -5.80 -3.27 15.61
N ASP A 148 -5.04 -2.47 14.88
CA ASP A 148 -5.35 -1.07 14.62
C ASP A 148 -6.21 -0.91 13.36
N LEU A 149 -7.44 -0.47 13.55
CA LEU A 149 -8.41 -0.20 12.48
C LEU A 149 -8.65 1.30 12.26
N ARG A 150 -7.84 2.17 12.86
CA ARG A 150 -8.00 3.62 12.71
C ARG A 150 -7.81 4.02 11.25
N PHE A 151 -8.76 4.86 10.76
CA PHE A 151 -8.82 5.32 9.37
C PHE A 151 -9.07 4.20 8.32
N ASN A 152 -9.50 3.02 8.76
CA ASN A 152 -9.95 1.98 7.85
C ASN A 152 -11.35 2.35 7.32
N PRO A 153 -11.52 2.59 6.00
CA PRO A 153 -12.82 2.99 5.45
C PRO A 153 -13.79 1.79 5.26
N GLY A 154 -13.38 0.57 5.64
CA GLY A 154 -14.11 -0.66 5.34
C GLY A 154 -13.59 -1.38 4.09
N GLY A 155 -14.48 -2.01 3.35
CA GLY A 155 -14.16 -2.76 2.14
C GLY A 155 -15.12 -3.91 1.89
N LEU A 156 -14.59 -5.07 1.48
CA LEU A 156 -15.39 -6.26 1.17
C LEU A 156 -15.96 -6.90 2.44
N LEU A 157 -17.27 -7.07 2.49
CA LEU A 157 -17.96 -7.71 3.62
C LEU A 157 -17.43 -9.14 3.85
N SER A 158 -17.17 -9.88 2.77
CA SER A 158 -16.59 -11.22 2.86
C SER A 158 -15.23 -11.25 3.57
N GLN A 159 -14.41 -10.22 3.38
CA GLN A 159 -13.13 -10.10 4.07
C GLN A 159 -13.29 -9.68 5.53
N ALA A 160 -14.26 -8.82 5.82
CA ALA A 160 -14.59 -8.48 7.20
C ALA A 160 -15.07 -9.71 7.98
N VAL A 161 -15.95 -10.53 7.37
CA VAL A 161 -16.39 -11.81 7.96
C VAL A 161 -15.22 -12.76 8.18
N GLN A 162 -14.39 -12.99 7.15
CA GLN A 162 -13.23 -13.88 7.24
C GLN A 162 -12.25 -13.45 8.32
N ILE A 163 -11.99 -12.15 8.44
CA ILE A 163 -11.07 -11.60 9.45
C ILE A 163 -11.68 -11.71 10.85
N SER A 164 -12.97 -11.39 11.01
CA SER A 164 -13.65 -11.52 12.31
C SER A 164 -13.67 -12.96 12.79
N ASP A 165 -13.85 -13.92 11.88
CA ASP A 165 -13.87 -15.36 12.20
C ASP A 165 -12.54 -15.86 12.80
N MET A 166 -11.43 -15.21 12.50
CA MET A 166 -10.11 -15.53 13.10
C MET A 166 -10.03 -15.26 14.61
N PHE A 167 -10.94 -14.44 15.15
CA PHE A 167 -10.95 -13.99 16.54
C PHE A 167 -12.15 -14.48 17.34
N ILE A 168 -13.09 -15.19 16.72
CA ILE A 168 -14.34 -15.64 17.33
C ILE A 168 -14.42 -17.16 17.22
N GLU A 169 -14.65 -17.81 18.36
CA GLU A 169 -14.76 -19.29 18.38
C GLU A 169 -16.06 -19.79 17.79
N SER A 170 -17.16 -19.06 18.00
CA SER A 170 -18.49 -19.45 17.51
C SER A 170 -19.48 -18.28 17.58
N GLY A 171 -20.51 -18.33 16.74
CA GLY A 171 -21.60 -17.36 16.72
C GLY A 171 -21.78 -16.68 15.38
N THR A 172 -22.82 -15.89 15.25
CA THR A 172 -23.13 -15.13 14.04
C THR A 172 -22.27 -13.87 14.00
N ILE A 173 -21.47 -13.70 12.96
CA ILE A 173 -20.61 -12.51 12.77
C ILE A 173 -21.44 -11.36 12.22
N VAL A 174 -22.27 -11.62 11.21
CA VAL A 174 -23.12 -10.62 10.58
C VAL A 174 -24.37 -11.29 10.00
N SER A 175 -25.52 -10.60 10.09
CA SER A 175 -26.73 -10.98 9.37
C SER A 175 -27.27 -9.80 8.58
N THR A 176 -27.92 -10.10 7.46
CA THR A 176 -28.64 -9.10 6.67
C THR A 176 -30.13 -9.39 6.70
N GLU A 177 -30.92 -8.42 7.15
CA GLU A 177 -32.38 -8.51 7.17
C GLU A 177 -32.96 -7.44 6.25
N GLY A 178 -34.00 -7.78 5.51
CA GLY A 178 -34.73 -6.86 4.66
C GLY A 178 -36.24 -7.08 4.82
N LYS A 179 -37.04 -6.06 4.53
CA LYS A 179 -38.49 -6.06 4.67
C LYS A 179 -39.19 -7.25 3.96
N ASN A 180 -38.52 -7.82 2.92
CA ASN A 180 -39.04 -8.93 2.11
C ASN A 180 -37.99 -10.04 1.87
N SER A 181 -36.92 -10.10 2.63
CA SER A 181 -35.88 -11.13 2.49
C SER A 181 -35.74 -11.94 3.78
N ARG A 182 -35.59 -13.28 3.65
CA ARG A 182 -35.17 -14.12 4.76
C ARG A 182 -33.74 -13.75 5.16
N ALA A 183 -33.48 -13.70 6.47
CA ALA A 183 -32.13 -13.50 6.99
C ALA A 183 -31.15 -14.49 6.32
N ARG A 184 -30.04 -13.97 5.84
CA ARG A 184 -28.90 -14.78 5.39
C ARG A 184 -27.76 -14.57 6.40
N THR A 185 -27.41 -15.63 7.08
CA THR A 185 -26.27 -15.72 8.00
C THR A 185 -25.03 -16.16 7.27
#